data_70d36e394688a37aaa8c229beed41963
#
_entry.id   70d36e394688a37aaa8c229beed41963
#
_cell.length_a   1.000
_cell.length_b   1.000
_cell.length_c   1.000
_cell.angle_alpha   90.00
_cell.angle_beta   90.00
_cell.angle_gamma   90.00
#
_symmetry.space_group_name_H-M   'P 1'
#
loop_
_entity.id
_entity.type
_entity.pdbx_description
1 polymer ?
#
loop_
_entity_poly.entity_id
_entity_poly.type
_entity_poly.pdbx_seq_one_letter_code
_entity_poly.pdbx_strand_id
1 'polypeptide(L)'
;EESTFDAAMRMAETWKLGTAQLDNGLLIFVAVQDRRMQILTGYGLEAILPDVITSRIIREELTPAFREGEYALGLKAAVIRIDQILQMDPEAAKAQATQAQEQAHQEQADPLSSMFGIGIFLFVLGQFARSILGRFLGALVIGGLTLALGAWLAWPWIMTIVMALVLAFLV
;
A
#
# COMPACT_ATOMS: atom_id res chain seq x y z
N GLU A 1 -2.36 -23.58 -17.97
CA GLU A 1 -1.50 -22.59 -18.69
C GLU A 1 -0.28 -22.36 -17.81
N GLU A 2 0.92 -22.70 -18.31
CA GLU A 2 2.16 -22.54 -17.56
C GLU A 2 2.53 -21.06 -17.43
N SER A 3 2.93 -20.62 -16.23
CA SER A 3 3.39 -19.22 -16.08
C SER A 3 4.77 -19.01 -16.72
N THR A 4 5.07 -17.77 -17.11
CA THR A 4 6.41 -17.42 -17.64
C THR A 4 7.52 -17.73 -16.65
N PHE A 5 7.23 -17.57 -15.35
CA PHE A 5 8.15 -17.89 -14.27
C PHE A 5 8.42 -19.41 -14.20
N ASP A 6 7.38 -20.24 -14.22
CA ASP A 6 7.52 -21.71 -14.16
C ASP A 6 8.28 -22.24 -15.37
N ALA A 7 8.00 -21.70 -16.56
CA ALA A 7 8.72 -22.06 -17.78
C ALA A 7 10.21 -21.70 -17.69
N ALA A 8 10.53 -20.51 -17.21
CA ALA A 8 11.91 -20.05 -17.02
C ALA A 8 12.64 -20.89 -15.95
N MET A 9 11.98 -21.18 -14.83
CA MET A 9 12.52 -22.01 -13.77
C MET A 9 12.85 -23.43 -14.25
N ARG A 10 11.90 -24.08 -14.94
CA ARG A 10 12.09 -25.40 -15.54
C ARG A 10 13.25 -25.43 -16.54
N MET A 11 13.44 -24.37 -17.32
CA MET A 11 14.61 -24.28 -18.22
C MET A 11 15.91 -24.13 -17.43
N ALA A 12 15.95 -23.27 -16.42
CA ALA A 12 17.14 -23.08 -15.59
C ALA A 12 17.57 -24.39 -14.91
N GLU A 13 16.62 -25.16 -14.38
CA GLU A 13 16.86 -26.47 -13.75
C GLU A 13 17.31 -27.51 -14.79
N THR A 14 16.66 -27.58 -15.96
CA THR A 14 17.00 -28.55 -17.00
C THR A 14 18.40 -28.30 -17.56
N TRP A 15 18.76 -27.05 -17.76
CA TRP A 15 20.07 -26.67 -18.30
C TRP A 15 21.17 -26.65 -17.22
N LYS A 16 20.78 -26.76 -15.94
CA LYS A 16 21.71 -26.74 -14.79
C LYS A 16 22.64 -25.53 -14.85
N LEU A 17 22.02 -24.34 -14.99
CA LEU A 17 22.77 -23.09 -15.11
C LEU A 17 23.54 -22.78 -13.83
N GLY A 18 24.79 -22.36 -13.99
CA GLY A 18 25.70 -22.08 -12.88
C GLY A 18 26.48 -23.30 -12.43
N THR A 19 27.23 -23.14 -11.34
CA THR A 19 28.00 -24.21 -10.72
C THR A 19 27.29 -24.72 -9.47
N ALA A 20 27.30 -26.02 -9.24
CA ALA A 20 26.63 -26.67 -8.09
C ALA A 20 27.09 -26.15 -6.71
N GLN A 21 28.31 -25.58 -6.63
CA GLN A 21 28.85 -25.04 -5.38
C GLN A 21 28.53 -23.59 -5.17
N LEU A 22 28.43 -22.78 -6.25
CA LEU A 22 28.27 -21.35 -6.16
C LEU A 22 26.83 -20.91 -6.47
N ASP A 23 26.04 -21.76 -7.12
CA ASP A 23 24.70 -21.45 -7.57
C ASP A 23 24.58 -20.06 -8.26
N ASN A 24 25.54 -19.81 -9.16
CA ASN A 24 25.73 -18.52 -9.83
C ASN A 24 25.17 -18.49 -11.25
N GLY A 25 24.12 -19.28 -11.50
CA GLY A 25 23.41 -19.27 -12.76
C GLY A 25 22.62 -17.98 -12.97
N LEU A 26 22.50 -17.59 -14.25
CA LEU A 26 21.65 -16.47 -14.67
C LEU A 26 20.94 -16.85 -15.97
N LEU A 27 19.64 -16.60 -16.04
CA LEU A 27 18.83 -16.84 -17.22
C LEU A 27 18.00 -15.61 -17.55
N ILE A 28 18.16 -15.09 -18.76
CA ILE A 28 17.21 -14.11 -19.34
C ILE A 28 16.24 -14.90 -20.21
N PHE A 29 15.00 -15.01 -19.77
CA PHE A 29 13.93 -15.69 -20.46
C PHE A 29 12.99 -14.70 -21.12
N VAL A 30 12.68 -14.91 -22.40
CA VAL A 30 11.81 -14.03 -23.18
C VAL A 30 10.74 -14.85 -23.90
N ALA A 31 9.49 -14.67 -23.49
CA ALA A 31 8.30 -15.21 -24.17
C ALA A 31 7.77 -14.14 -25.14
N VAL A 32 8.27 -14.14 -26.37
CA VAL A 32 7.98 -13.08 -27.36
C VAL A 32 6.49 -12.96 -27.67
N GLN A 33 5.78 -14.09 -27.82
CA GLN A 33 4.35 -14.10 -28.13
C GLN A 33 3.51 -13.57 -26.99
N ASP A 34 3.88 -13.90 -25.75
CA ASP A 34 3.19 -13.46 -24.52
C ASP A 34 3.61 -12.06 -24.07
N ARG A 35 4.64 -11.50 -24.71
CA ARG A 35 5.27 -10.22 -24.37
C ARG A 35 5.70 -10.18 -22.89
N ARG A 36 6.19 -11.31 -22.41
CA ARG A 36 6.66 -11.46 -21.02
C ARG A 36 8.14 -11.78 -21.00
N MET A 37 8.80 -11.27 -19.99
CA MET A 37 10.24 -11.44 -19.78
C MET A 37 10.50 -11.75 -18.32
N GLN A 38 11.51 -12.60 -18.07
CA GLN A 38 11.96 -12.94 -16.72
C GLN A 38 13.48 -13.01 -16.71
N ILE A 39 14.09 -12.49 -15.65
CA ILE A 39 15.50 -12.71 -15.34
C ILE A 39 15.53 -13.51 -14.05
N LEU A 40 16.08 -14.71 -14.12
CA LEU A 40 16.29 -15.59 -12.96
C LEU A 40 17.76 -15.58 -12.59
N THR A 41 18.03 -15.45 -11.31
CA THR A 41 19.37 -15.54 -10.72
C THR A 41 19.41 -16.72 -9.76
N GLY A 42 20.51 -17.47 -9.78
CA GLY A 42 20.80 -18.46 -8.74
C GLY A 42 21.10 -17.80 -7.40
N TYR A 43 20.95 -18.56 -6.34
CA TYR A 43 21.10 -18.08 -4.96
C TYR A 43 22.43 -17.36 -4.70
N GLY A 44 23.52 -17.82 -5.36
CA GLY A 44 24.84 -17.18 -5.24
C GLY A 44 24.93 -15.76 -5.80
N LEU A 45 23.99 -15.37 -6.67
CA LEU A 45 23.91 -14.01 -7.22
C LEU A 45 22.85 -13.12 -6.55
N GLU A 46 21.99 -13.69 -5.73
CA GLU A 46 20.83 -13.00 -5.15
C GLU A 46 21.22 -11.80 -4.27
N ALA A 47 22.38 -11.88 -3.60
CA ALA A 47 22.89 -10.77 -2.79
C ALA A 47 23.32 -9.54 -3.63
N ILE A 48 23.68 -9.74 -4.92
CA ILE A 48 24.19 -8.71 -5.82
C ILE A 48 23.13 -8.34 -6.87
N LEU A 49 22.36 -9.32 -7.33
CA LEU A 49 21.29 -9.20 -8.32
C LEU A 49 19.97 -9.74 -7.76
N PRO A 50 19.39 -9.13 -6.73
CA PRO A 50 18.09 -9.52 -6.22
C PRO A 50 16.98 -9.18 -7.23
N ASP A 51 15.79 -9.75 -7.04
CA ASP A 51 14.63 -9.57 -7.93
C ASP A 51 14.28 -8.10 -8.19
N VAL A 52 14.49 -7.21 -7.25
CA VAL A 52 14.24 -5.78 -7.44
C VAL A 52 15.15 -5.16 -8.49
N ILE A 53 16.41 -5.60 -8.56
CA ILE A 53 17.37 -5.15 -9.57
C ILE A 53 17.07 -5.78 -10.93
N THR A 54 16.79 -7.08 -10.99
CA THR A 54 16.45 -7.77 -12.23
C THR A 54 15.15 -7.21 -12.84
N SER A 55 14.15 -6.94 -12.02
CA SER A 55 12.90 -6.27 -12.43
C SER A 55 13.15 -4.87 -12.98
N ARG A 56 14.08 -4.11 -12.39
CA ARG A 56 14.48 -2.79 -12.89
C ARG A 56 15.15 -2.90 -14.26
N ILE A 57 16.06 -3.86 -14.45
CA ILE A 57 16.70 -4.10 -15.74
C ILE A 57 15.66 -4.45 -16.82
N ILE A 58 14.68 -5.30 -16.52
CA ILE A 58 13.59 -5.62 -17.43
C ILE A 58 12.83 -4.34 -17.81
N ARG A 59 12.49 -3.51 -16.85
CA ARG A 59 11.69 -2.30 -17.06
C ARG A 59 12.45 -1.20 -17.83
N GLU A 60 13.72 -1.01 -17.54
CA GLU A 60 14.52 0.10 -18.04
C GLU A 60 15.24 -0.23 -19.36
N GLU A 61 15.72 -1.48 -19.52
CA GLU A 61 16.52 -1.88 -20.68
C GLU A 61 15.73 -2.73 -21.68
N LEU A 62 15.06 -3.79 -21.23
CA LEU A 62 14.39 -4.74 -22.12
C LEU A 62 13.06 -4.21 -22.64
N THR A 63 12.19 -3.70 -21.74
CA THR A 63 10.82 -3.34 -22.11
C THR A 63 10.74 -2.24 -23.17
N PRO A 64 11.47 -1.12 -23.07
CA PRO A 64 11.39 -0.06 -24.09
C PRO A 64 11.90 -0.56 -25.46
N ALA A 65 13.07 -1.21 -25.50
CA ALA A 65 13.64 -1.71 -26.74
C ALA A 65 12.74 -2.77 -27.43
N PHE A 66 12.11 -3.66 -26.64
CA PHE A 66 11.22 -4.68 -27.17
C PHE A 66 9.91 -4.11 -27.70
N ARG A 67 9.41 -3.00 -27.15
CA ARG A 67 8.25 -2.27 -27.68
C ARG A 67 8.53 -1.67 -29.06
N GLU A 68 9.76 -1.29 -29.32
CA GLU A 68 10.24 -0.75 -30.59
C GLU A 68 10.66 -1.85 -31.57
N GLY A 69 10.65 -3.12 -31.14
CA GLY A 69 11.08 -4.27 -31.99
C GLY A 69 12.59 -4.50 -31.95
N GLU A 70 13.35 -3.71 -31.19
CA GLU A 70 14.82 -3.73 -31.12
C GLU A 70 15.31 -4.79 -30.11
N TYR A 71 14.93 -6.06 -30.32
CA TYR A 71 15.20 -7.16 -29.39
C TYR A 71 16.69 -7.33 -29.07
N ALA A 72 17.55 -7.26 -30.09
CA ALA A 72 18.99 -7.44 -29.92
C ALA A 72 19.62 -6.29 -29.12
N LEU A 73 19.12 -5.07 -29.31
CA LEU A 73 19.59 -3.90 -28.58
C LEU A 73 19.22 -3.99 -27.11
N GLY A 74 17.96 -4.35 -26.81
CA GLY A 74 17.50 -4.52 -25.43
C GLY A 74 18.26 -5.61 -24.70
N LEU A 75 18.45 -6.79 -25.32
CA LEU A 75 19.23 -7.87 -24.72
C LEU A 75 20.68 -7.46 -24.46
N LYS A 76 21.30 -6.77 -25.41
CA LYS A 76 22.68 -6.28 -25.24
C LYS A 76 22.78 -5.28 -24.08
N ALA A 77 21.86 -4.35 -23.98
CA ALA A 77 21.81 -3.37 -22.89
C ALA A 77 21.64 -4.06 -21.53
N ALA A 78 20.73 -5.01 -21.43
CA ALA A 78 20.51 -5.78 -20.21
C ALA A 78 21.76 -6.57 -19.79
N VAL A 79 22.42 -7.25 -20.72
CA VAL A 79 23.66 -8.00 -20.45
C VAL A 79 24.78 -7.06 -19.97
N ILE A 80 24.96 -5.91 -20.65
CA ILE A 80 25.96 -4.91 -20.23
C ILE A 80 25.65 -4.39 -18.81
N ARG A 81 24.38 -4.14 -18.52
CA ARG A 81 23.97 -3.65 -17.19
C ARG A 81 24.23 -4.69 -16.11
N ILE A 82 23.94 -5.95 -16.37
CA ILE A 82 24.22 -7.07 -15.46
C ILE A 82 25.73 -7.20 -15.25
N ASP A 83 26.51 -7.17 -16.30
CA ASP A 83 27.97 -7.27 -16.23
C ASP A 83 28.58 -6.13 -15.38
N GLN A 84 28.12 -4.91 -15.57
CA GLN A 84 28.54 -3.76 -14.76
C GLN A 84 28.26 -3.97 -13.27
N ILE A 85 27.09 -4.52 -12.94
CA ILE A 85 26.72 -4.78 -11.54
C ILE A 85 27.59 -5.89 -10.95
N LEU A 86 27.85 -6.95 -11.71
CA LEU A 86 28.69 -8.08 -11.26
C LEU A 86 30.18 -7.69 -11.09
N GLN A 87 30.65 -6.64 -11.81
CA GLN A 87 32.01 -6.11 -11.68
C GLN A 87 32.17 -5.06 -10.57
N MET A 88 31.07 -4.63 -9.95
CA MET A 88 31.13 -3.70 -8.81
C MET A 88 31.78 -4.36 -7.60
N ASP A 89 32.35 -3.55 -6.72
CA ASP A 89 32.71 -4.01 -5.38
C ASP A 89 31.46 -4.64 -4.70
N PRO A 90 31.59 -5.83 -4.08
CA PRO A 90 30.46 -6.53 -3.48
C PRO A 90 29.68 -5.67 -2.47
N GLU A 91 30.37 -4.82 -1.71
CA GLU A 91 29.69 -3.92 -0.75
C GLU A 91 28.92 -2.80 -1.46
N ALA A 92 29.46 -2.27 -2.55
CA ALA A 92 28.78 -1.27 -3.37
C ALA A 92 27.54 -1.88 -4.08
N ALA A 93 27.65 -3.10 -4.58
CA ALA A 93 26.55 -3.81 -5.20
C ALA A 93 25.42 -4.09 -4.20
N LYS A 94 25.75 -4.57 -2.99
CA LYS A 94 24.78 -4.76 -1.90
C LYS A 94 24.11 -3.44 -1.49
N ALA A 95 24.88 -2.36 -1.35
CA ALA A 95 24.31 -1.06 -1.02
C ALA A 95 23.32 -0.58 -2.09
N GLN A 96 23.64 -0.79 -3.38
CA GLN A 96 22.73 -0.48 -4.49
C GLN A 96 21.47 -1.35 -4.44
N ALA A 97 21.59 -2.63 -4.14
CA ALA A 97 20.47 -3.55 -4.00
C ALA A 97 19.53 -3.13 -2.85
N THR A 98 20.09 -2.77 -1.70
CA THR A 98 19.32 -2.29 -0.54
C THR A 98 18.57 -0.99 -0.87
N GLN A 99 19.24 -0.02 -1.49
CA GLN A 99 18.60 1.23 -1.91
C GLN A 99 17.47 0.99 -2.93
N ALA A 100 17.67 0.04 -3.85
CA ALA A 100 16.64 -0.33 -4.82
C ALA A 100 15.42 -0.98 -4.15
N GLN A 101 15.63 -1.80 -3.12
CA GLN A 101 14.54 -2.38 -2.31
C GLN A 101 13.76 -1.31 -1.55
N GLU A 102 14.46 -0.36 -0.91
CA GLU A 102 13.83 0.76 -0.20
C GLU A 102 12.99 1.62 -1.15
N GLN A 103 13.50 1.93 -2.34
CA GLN A 103 12.78 2.67 -3.36
C GLN A 103 11.55 1.91 -3.86
N ALA A 104 11.66 0.60 -4.12
CA ALA A 104 10.54 -0.23 -4.55
C ALA A 104 9.43 -0.30 -3.48
N HIS A 105 9.79 -0.32 -2.20
CA HIS A 105 8.83 -0.25 -1.10
C HIS A 105 8.13 1.12 -1.02
N GLN A 106 8.84 2.20 -1.31
CA GLN A 106 8.28 3.55 -1.34
C GLN A 106 7.36 3.76 -2.55
N GLU A 107 7.70 3.22 -3.72
CA GLU A 107 6.85 3.27 -4.92
C GLU A 107 5.54 2.47 -4.75
N GLN A 108 5.55 1.38 -3.98
CA GLN A 108 4.35 0.60 -3.67
C GLN A 108 3.46 1.25 -2.60
N ALA A 109 3.99 2.15 -1.80
CA ALA A 109 3.24 3.00 -0.89
C ALA A 109 2.63 4.17 -1.67
N ASP A 110 1.72 3.88 -2.61
CA ASP A 110 0.97 4.89 -3.35
C ASP A 110 0.33 5.88 -2.37
N PRO A 111 0.64 7.19 -2.47
CA PRO A 111 0.04 8.20 -1.60
C PRO A 111 -1.50 8.21 -1.71
N LEU A 112 -2.05 7.77 -2.85
CA LEU A 112 -3.47 7.56 -3.05
C LEU A 112 -4.02 6.41 -2.18
N SER A 113 -3.33 5.27 -2.08
CA SER A 113 -3.78 4.14 -1.25
C SER A 113 -3.74 4.48 0.24
N SER A 114 -2.74 5.22 0.71
CA SER A 114 -2.70 5.70 2.09
C SER A 114 -3.74 6.81 2.35
N MET A 115 -4.03 7.70 1.40
CA MET A 115 -5.13 8.66 1.50
C MET A 115 -6.50 7.97 1.52
N PHE A 116 -6.72 6.93 0.70
CA PHE A 116 -7.94 6.12 0.75
C PHE A 116 -8.04 5.35 2.07
N GLY A 117 -6.96 4.78 2.58
CA GLY A 117 -6.91 4.11 3.88
C GLY A 117 -7.26 5.06 5.03
N ILE A 118 -6.67 6.26 5.05
CA ILE A 118 -6.98 7.30 6.04
C ILE A 118 -8.43 7.79 5.87
N GLY A 119 -8.90 7.98 4.63
CA GLY A 119 -10.28 8.39 4.34
C GLY A 119 -11.31 7.37 4.82
N ILE A 120 -11.09 6.08 4.56
CA ILE A 120 -11.94 4.98 5.06
C ILE A 120 -11.89 4.91 6.58
N PHE A 121 -10.70 5.03 7.19
CA PHE A 121 -10.55 5.03 8.64
C PHE A 121 -11.30 6.19 9.31
N LEU A 122 -11.17 7.42 8.79
CA LEU A 122 -11.90 8.59 9.26
C LEU A 122 -13.40 8.45 9.03
N PHE A 123 -13.82 7.84 7.92
CA PHE A 123 -15.24 7.57 7.64
C PHE A 123 -15.83 6.58 8.65
N VAL A 124 -15.12 5.47 8.92
CA VAL A 124 -15.54 4.47 9.92
C VAL A 124 -15.53 5.08 11.33
N LEU A 125 -14.50 5.86 11.66
CA LEU A 125 -14.42 6.57 12.94
C LEU A 125 -15.55 7.59 13.09
N GLY A 126 -15.91 8.30 12.01
CA GLY A 126 -17.04 9.23 11.95
C GLY A 126 -18.40 8.52 12.16
N GLN A 127 -18.58 7.32 11.58
CA GLN A 127 -19.77 6.49 11.81
C GLN A 127 -19.84 6.02 13.27
N PHE A 128 -18.70 5.64 13.84
CA PHE A 128 -18.62 5.19 15.23
C PHE A 128 -18.87 6.37 16.21
N ALA A 129 -18.27 7.54 15.93
CA ALA A 129 -18.52 8.75 16.69
C ALA A 129 -20.01 9.18 16.63
N ARG A 130 -20.63 9.09 15.44
CA ARG A 130 -22.04 9.38 15.24
C ARG A 130 -22.95 8.42 16.00
N SER A 131 -22.56 7.14 16.11
CA SER A 131 -23.30 6.12 16.88
C SER A 131 -23.24 6.40 18.39
N ILE A 132 -22.12 6.86 18.90
CA ILE A 132 -21.94 7.14 20.34
C ILE A 132 -22.48 8.54 20.69
N LEU A 133 -22.07 9.58 19.93
CA LEU A 133 -22.53 10.96 20.16
C LEU A 133 -24.03 11.13 19.87
N GLY A 134 -24.56 10.45 18.85
CA GLY A 134 -25.97 10.52 18.47
C GLY A 134 -26.89 10.01 19.59
N ARG A 135 -26.47 8.99 20.35
CA ARG A 135 -27.25 8.49 21.51
C ARG A 135 -27.17 9.45 22.71
N PHE A 136 -26.02 10.08 22.96
CA PHE A 136 -25.85 11.04 24.03
C PHE A 136 -26.49 12.40 23.70
N LEU A 137 -26.33 12.91 22.48
CA LEU A 137 -26.98 14.14 22.06
C LEU A 137 -28.51 13.97 21.95
N GLY A 138 -29.01 12.85 21.47
CA GLY A 138 -30.42 12.53 21.44
C GLY A 138 -31.05 12.51 22.85
N ALA A 139 -30.37 11.85 23.81
CA ALA A 139 -30.82 11.82 25.20
C ALA A 139 -30.78 13.23 25.86
N LEU A 140 -29.79 14.05 25.53
CA LEU A 140 -29.66 15.39 26.09
C LEU A 140 -30.69 16.37 25.51
N VAL A 141 -30.98 16.26 24.20
CA VAL A 141 -32.03 17.07 23.54
C VAL A 141 -33.42 16.65 24.03
N ILE A 142 -33.72 15.36 24.10
CA ILE A 142 -35.01 14.88 24.58
C ILE A 142 -35.17 15.18 26.06
N GLY A 143 -34.14 14.95 26.89
CA GLY A 143 -34.15 15.27 28.31
C GLY A 143 -34.24 16.77 28.57
N GLY A 144 -33.52 17.60 27.81
CA GLY A 144 -33.59 19.05 27.90
C GLY A 144 -34.95 19.61 27.47
N LEU A 145 -35.54 19.07 26.41
CA LEU A 145 -36.86 19.48 25.92
C LEU A 145 -37.99 19.09 26.88
N THR A 146 -37.91 17.90 27.50
CA THR A 146 -38.88 17.49 28.52
C THR A 146 -38.79 18.31 29.79
N LEU A 147 -37.58 18.68 30.24
CA LEU A 147 -37.41 19.59 31.38
C LEU A 147 -37.88 21.01 31.06
N ALA A 148 -37.64 21.52 29.87
CA ALA A 148 -38.10 22.85 29.46
C ALA A 148 -39.63 22.89 29.34
N LEU A 149 -40.25 21.89 28.73
CA LEU A 149 -41.68 21.76 28.67
C LEU A 149 -42.32 21.59 30.05
N GLY A 150 -41.74 20.77 30.93
CA GLY A 150 -42.17 20.60 32.29
C GLY A 150 -42.13 21.89 33.09
N ALA A 151 -41.05 22.67 33.00
CA ALA A 151 -40.91 23.99 33.61
C ALA A 151 -41.94 25.00 33.03
N TRP A 152 -42.17 24.97 31.72
CA TRP A 152 -43.12 25.83 31.07
C TRP A 152 -44.59 25.55 31.47
N LEU A 153 -44.95 24.28 31.60
CA LEU A 153 -46.28 23.86 32.09
C LEU A 153 -46.46 24.12 33.58
N ALA A 154 -45.39 24.10 34.39
CA ALA A 154 -45.47 24.39 35.81
C ALA A 154 -45.50 25.88 36.13
N TRP A 155 -45.07 26.74 35.19
CA TRP A 155 -44.99 28.21 35.35
C TRP A 155 -46.29 28.87 35.78
N PRO A 156 -47.45 28.57 35.19
CA PRO A 156 -48.73 29.16 35.60
C PRO A 156 -49.14 28.73 37.00
N TRP A 157 -48.85 27.52 37.44
CA TRP A 157 -49.17 27.03 38.78
C TRP A 157 -48.30 27.68 39.85
N ILE A 158 -47.03 27.90 39.55
CA ILE A 158 -46.09 28.58 40.44
C ILE A 158 -46.55 30.03 40.61
N MET A 159 -46.97 30.72 39.55
CA MET A 159 -47.48 32.08 39.61
C MET A 159 -48.80 32.20 40.38
N THR A 160 -49.69 31.22 40.24
CA THR A 160 -50.94 31.23 41.03
C THR A 160 -50.71 31.01 42.49
N ILE A 161 -49.72 30.17 42.88
CA ILE A 161 -49.36 29.96 44.31
C ILE A 161 -48.69 31.22 44.87
N VAL A 162 -47.78 31.83 44.13
CA VAL A 162 -47.10 33.10 44.56
C VAL A 162 -48.12 34.23 44.72
N MET A 163 -49.06 34.40 43.79
CA MET A 163 -50.16 35.37 43.90
C MET A 163 -51.05 35.13 45.09
N ALA A 164 -51.41 33.83 45.36
CA ALA A 164 -52.21 33.48 46.54
C ALA A 164 -51.51 33.79 47.87
N LEU A 165 -50.19 33.53 47.92
CA LEU A 165 -49.36 33.86 49.07
C LEU A 165 -49.22 35.37 49.28
N VAL A 166 -49.04 36.15 48.22
CA VAL A 166 -48.98 37.63 48.31
C VAL A 166 -50.32 38.21 48.79
N LEU A 167 -51.41 37.71 48.25
CA LEU A 167 -52.77 38.13 48.71
C LEU A 167 -53.01 37.73 50.16
N ALA A 168 -52.59 36.55 50.61
CA ALA A 168 -52.73 36.12 52.00
C ALA A 168 -51.88 36.96 52.99
N PHE A 169 -50.79 37.59 52.52
CA PHE A 169 -49.91 38.43 53.34
C PHE A 169 -50.39 39.88 53.38
N LEU A 170 -51.26 40.30 52.45
CA LEU A 170 -51.80 41.65 52.35
C LEU A 170 -53.14 41.82 53.11
N VAL A 171 -53.74 40.77 53.58
CA VAL A 171 -54.97 40.74 54.42
C VAL A 171 -54.57 40.46 55.89
#